data_884eed152d3b425f018988010565baed
#
_entry.id   884eed152d3b425f018988010565baed
#
_cell.length_a   1.000
_cell.length_b   1.000
_cell.length_c   1.000
_cell.angle_alpha   90.00
_cell.angle_beta   90.00
_cell.angle_gamma   90.00
#
_symmetry.space_group_name_H-M   'P 1'
#
loop_
_entity.id
_entity.type
_entity.pdbx_description
1 polymer ?
#
loop_
_entity_poly.entity_id
_entity_poly.type
_entity_poly.pdbx_seq_one_letter_code
_entity_poly.pdbx_strand_id
1 'polypeptide(L)'
;MKYTLEIQKLLYQINDNKSLTPKDKVKMYKQAADIADANDDIEWGYDVRVKLIQECFALASGTELLTEFTWLMNAYENHPDWFDENDFLWQYKWVLGELYNNPDVSMEQIRNVMEDFKSRLERNGFSLQPYYDRLFDENTLLGNFDEAKKYLDLRNNAPDDDMGNCPSCLLDNEIDYLLAIGKFDEACTRVQPLIDKLISCSHVPARTYCSIMYYADKLGRKEEAVRFFDYAEEAMKQIIEDNDESMCSSVGKMVCHLFGAGEEQKGWDYFETSLPWYFESNGQLQFEYTVAVWEGLLKLSTETINLELPTNFALYNKECVYRVDDLRNYFKSEAESLATAFDKRNNSDVFIKRLK
;
A
#
# COMPACT_ATOMS: atom_id res chain seq x y z
N MET A 1 18.16 33.41 -8.87
CA MET A 1 19.52 32.84 -9.08
C MET A 1 19.44 31.75 -10.17
N LYS A 2 20.58 31.29 -10.76
CA LYS A 2 20.51 30.35 -11.91
C LYS A 2 19.87 28.99 -11.53
N TYR A 3 20.19 28.48 -10.35
CA TYR A 3 19.65 27.21 -9.85
C TYR A 3 18.14 27.25 -9.57
N THR A 4 17.61 28.38 -9.08
CA THR A 4 16.16 28.51 -8.86
C THR A 4 15.36 28.38 -10.15
N LEU A 5 15.92 28.86 -11.29
CA LEU A 5 15.31 28.65 -12.59
C LEU A 5 15.36 27.19 -13.03
N GLU A 6 16.39 26.44 -12.65
CA GLU A 6 16.50 24.99 -12.93
C GLU A 6 15.43 24.22 -12.14
N ILE A 7 15.25 24.52 -10.85
CA ILE A 7 14.17 23.95 -10.03
C ILE A 7 12.80 24.25 -10.66
N GLN A 8 12.54 25.53 -11.00
CA GLN A 8 11.25 25.93 -11.59
C GLN A 8 10.97 25.23 -12.93
N LYS A 9 11.99 24.97 -13.76
CA LYS A 9 11.84 24.20 -15.00
C LYS A 9 11.45 22.75 -14.75
N LEU A 10 12.06 22.10 -13.76
CA LEU A 10 11.67 20.74 -13.37
C LEU A 10 10.24 20.69 -12.88
N LEU A 11 9.84 21.60 -11.99
CA LEU A 11 8.46 21.69 -11.49
C LEU A 11 7.45 21.97 -12.63
N TYR A 12 7.81 22.84 -13.58
CA TYR A 12 6.96 23.09 -14.75
C TYR A 12 6.80 21.82 -15.60
N GLN A 13 7.90 21.09 -15.87
CA GLN A 13 7.86 19.84 -16.64
C GLN A 13 7.03 18.76 -15.96
N ILE A 14 7.10 18.64 -14.63
CA ILE A 14 6.28 17.70 -13.86
C ILE A 14 4.79 18.04 -14.02
N ASN A 15 4.43 19.31 -13.92
CA ASN A 15 3.04 19.75 -13.99
C ASN A 15 2.44 19.69 -15.41
N ASP A 16 3.26 19.96 -16.44
CA ASP A 16 2.82 20.07 -17.84
C ASP A 16 2.77 18.70 -18.53
N ASN A 17 3.64 17.76 -18.16
CA ASN A 17 3.72 16.45 -18.79
C ASN A 17 2.85 15.39 -18.06
N LYS A 18 1.66 15.17 -18.59
CA LYS A 18 0.69 14.22 -18.06
C LYS A 18 1.05 12.73 -18.30
N SER A 19 2.09 12.45 -19.08
CA SER A 19 2.54 11.08 -19.35
C SER A 19 3.58 10.57 -18.34
N LEU A 20 3.97 11.40 -17.37
CA LEU A 20 4.91 10.99 -16.34
C LEU A 20 4.24 10.01 -15.35
N THR A 21 4.91 8.88 -15.12
CA THR A 21 4.54 7.97 -14.05
C THR A 21 4.82 8.60 -12.68
N PRO A 22 4.19 8.12 -11.58
CA PRO A 22 4.54 8.57 -10.23
C PRO A 22 6.05 8.45 -9.93
N LYS A 23 6.68 7.37 -10.37
CA LYS A 23 8.13 7.14 -10.22
C LYS A 23 8.98 8.19 -10.96
N ASP A 24 8.56 8.58 -12.18
CA ASP A 24 9.24 9.64 -12.94
C ASP A 24 9.12 10.99 -12.23
N LYS A 25 7.95 11.32 -11.72
CA LYS A 25 7.72 12.56 -10.96
C LYS A 25 8.58 12.61 -9.70
N VAL A 26 8.58 11.54 -8.89
CA VAL A 26 9.41 11.44 -7.69
C VAL A 26 10.89 11.66 -8.04
N LYS A 27 11.39 11.02 -9.11
CA LYS A 27 12.77 11.22 -9.58
C LYS A 27 13.07 12.68 -9.93
N MET A 28 12.14 13.36 -10.59
CA MET A 28 12.31 14.76 -10.97
C MET A 28 12.22 15.69 -9.76
N TYR A 29 11.33 15.43 -8.81
CA TYR A 29 11.29 16.17 -7.55
C TYR A 29 12.58 15.98 -6.73
N LYS A 30 13.14 14.77 -6.69
CA LYS A 30 14.45 14.51 -6.05
C LYS A 30 15.56 15.33 -6.70
N GLN A 31 15.63 15.39 -8.04
CA GLN A 31 16.59 16.24 -8.72
C GLN A 31 16.44 17.72 -8.34
N ALA A 32 15.19 18.20 -8.18
CA ALA A 32 14.94 19.58 -7.76
C ALA A 32 15.37 19.79 -6.28
N ALA A 33 15.14 18.83 -5.41
CA ALA A 33 15.59 18.86 -4.01
C ALA A 33 17.12 18.85 -3.90
N ASP A 34 17.81 17.99 -4.67
CA ASP A 34 19.28 17.92 -4.73
C ASP A 34 19.89 19.26 -5.18
N ILE A 35 19.24 19.96 -6.12
CA ILE A 35 19.67 21.30 -6.56
C ILE A 35 19.52 22.31 -5.42
N ALA A 36 18.43 22.28 -4.66
CA ALA A 36 18.23 23.15 -3.52
C ALA A 36 19.29 22.89 -2.43
N ASP A 37 19.52 21.61 -2.08
CA ASP A 37 20.49 21.20 -1.08
C ASP A 37 21.93 21.60 -1.47
N ALA A 38 22.29 21.44 -2.76
CA ALA A 38 23.61 21.84 -3.27
C ALA A 38 23.87 23.35 -3.21
N ASN A 39 22.81 24.15 -2.97
CA ASN A 39 22.88 25.62 -2.83
C ASN A 39 22.50 26.09 -1.43
N ASP A 40 22.40 25.20 -0.45
CA ASP A 40 22.01 25.48 0.94
C ASP A 40 20.66 26.24 1.03
N ASP A 41 19.74 25.99 0.08
CA ASP A 41 18.44 26.66 -0.01
C ASP A 41 17.35 25.79 0.64
N ILE A 42 17.22 25.98 1.98
CA ILE A 42 16.29 25.20 2.79
C ILE A 42 14.83 25.47 2.39
N GLU A 43 14.49 26.70 1.97
CA GLU A 43 13.13 27.06 1.61
C GLU A 43 12.69 26.29 0.34
N TRP A 44 13.51 26.32 -0.73
CA TRP A 44 13.24 25.52 -1.92
C TRP A 44 13.30 24.01 -1.63
N GLY A 45 14.24 23.58 -0.76
CA GLY A 45 14.34 22.19 -0.32
C GLY A 45 13.05 21.70 0.34
N TYR A 46 12.44 22.54 1.18
CA TYR A 46 11.18 22.25 1.86
C TYR A 46 10.01 22.20 0.88
N ASP A 47 9.80 23.26 0.09
CA ASP A 47 8.69 23.36 -0.87
C ASP A 47 8.64 22.20 -1.87
N VAL A 48 9.82 21.77 -2.34
CA VAL A 48 9.93 20.64 -3.26
C VAL A 48 9.59 19.33 -2.58
N ARG A 49 10.07 19.10 -1.36
CA ARG A 49 9.84 17.85 -0.61
C ARG A 49 8.41 17.67 -0.16
N VAL A 50 7.72 18.75 0.20
CA VAL A 50 6.26 18.70 0.47
C VAL A 50 5.50 18.13 -0.72
N LYS A 51 5.88 18.50 -1.95
CA LYS A 51 5.26 17.96 -3.17
C LYS A 51 5.73 16.54 -3.47
N LEU A 52 7.02 16.25 -3.24
CA LEU A 52 7.60 14.93 -3.46
C LEU A 52 6.89 13.84 -2.63
N ILE A 53 6.70 14.08 -1.33
CA ILE A 53 6.04 13.09 -0.46
C ILE A 53 4.60 12.80 -0.85
N GLN A 54 3.92 13.72 -1.54
CA GLN A 54 2.57 13.49 -2.07
C GLN A 54 2.58 12.48 -3.23
N GLU A 55 3.62 12.49 -4.06
CA GLU A 55 3.74 11.54 -5.18
C GLU A 55 4.20 10.14 -4.72
N CYS A 56 4.80 10.02 -3.52
CA CYS A 56 5.23 8.73 -2.98
C CYS A 56 4.09 7.77 -2.67
N PHE A 57 2.85 8.24 -2.63
CA PHE A 57 1.66 7.43 -2.34
C PHE A 57 1.44 6.28 -3.34
N ALA A 58 1.82 6.46 -4.61
CA ALA A 58 1.67 5.47 -5.67
C ALA A 58 2.90 4.55 -5.84
N LEU A 59 3.92 4.68 -4.99
CA LEU A 59 5.08 3.80 -5.01
C LEU A 59 4.84 2.54 -4.17
N ALA A 60 5.41 1.43 -4.59
CA ALA A 60 5.36 0.17 -3.84
C ALA A 60 6.30 0.16 -2.62
N SER A 61 7.32 1.02 -2.60
CA SER A 61 8.27 1.16 -1.50
C SER A 61 8.12 2.50 -0.79
N GLY A 62 8.03 2.48 0.54
CA GLY A 62 8.00 3.67 1.37
C GLY A 62 9.35 4.32 1.65
N THR A 63 10.45 3.83 1.08
CA THR A 63 11.81 4.32 1.38
C THR A 63 11.96 5.81 1.09
N GLU A 64 11.47 6.27 -0.07
CA GLU A 64 11.53 7.69 -0.45
C GLU A 64 10.68 8.54 0.49
N LEU A 65 9.46 8.10 0.79
CA LEU A 65 8.58 8.79 1.75
C LEU A 65 9.27 8.97 3.10
N LEU A 66 9.83 7.91 3.68
CA LEU A 66 10.48 7.96 4.99
C LEU A 66 11.68 8.90 4.99
N THR A 67 12.49 8.86 3.94
CA THR A 67 13.68 9.70 3.79
C THR A 67 13.32 11.18 3.73
N GLU A 68 12.43 11.54 2.82
CA GLU A 68 12.09 12.94 2.55
C GLU A 68 11.21 13.53 3.67
N PHE A 69 10.35 12.71 4.26
CA PHE A 69 9.57 13.12 5.44
C PHE A 69 10.48 13.39 6.65
N THR A 70 11.51 12.57 6.89
CA THR A 70 12.49 12.80 7.95
C THR A 70 13.22 14.13 7.76
N TRP A 71 13.57 14.47 6.53
CA TRP A 71 14.18 15.74 6.19
C TRP A 71 13.24 16.92 6.51
N LEU A 72 11.95 16.83 6.09
CA LEU A 72 10.93 17.86 6.37
C LEU A 72 10.74 18.08 7.88
N MET A 73 10.65 16.99 8.64
CA MET A 73 10.56 17.05 10.11
C MET A 73 11.75 17.79 10.72
N ASN A 74 12.98 17.45 10.31
CA ASN A 74 14.18 18.11 10.78
C ASN A 74 14.21 19.59 10.39
N ALA A 75 13.82 19.95 9.18
CA ALA A 75 13.76 21.33 8.72
C ALA A 75 12.77 22.15 9.56
N TYR A 76 11.56 21.61 9.79
CA TYR A 76 10.56 22.24 10.65
C TYR A 76 11.04 22.39 12.09
N GLU A 77 11.62 21.35 12.69
CA GLU A 77 12.09 21.41 14.10
C GLU A 77 13.23 22.41 14.32
N ASN A 78 14.08 22.61 13.30
CA ASN A 78 15.16 23.60 13.36
C ASN A 78 14.71 25.03 13.02
N HIS A 79 13.62 25.18 12.25
CA HIS A 79 13.12 26.47 11.77
C HIS A 79 11.58 26.57 11.87
N PRO A 80 10.99 26.43 13.09
CA PRO A 80 9.53 26.38 13.26
C PRO A 80 8.83 27.70 12.88
N ASP A 81 9.57 28.83 12.83
CA ASP A 81 9.03 30.13 12.41
C ASP A 81 9.00 30.30 10.87
N TRP A 82 9.64 29.38 10.12
CA TRP A 82 9.75 29.45 8.66
C TRP A 82 8.76 28.52 7.95
N PHE A 83 8.40 27.41 8.59
CA PHE A 83 7.64 26.32 8.01
C PHE A 83 6.40 26.00 8.84
N ASP A 84 5.36 25.49 8.20
CA ASP A 84 4.14 25.03 8.85
C ASP A 84 4.12 23.50 8.92
N GLU A 85 3.99 22.96 10.12
CA GLU A 85 3.86 21.51 10.32
C GLU A 85 2.66 20.92 9.58
N ASN A 86 1.60 21.70 9.36
CA ASN A 86 0.41 21.25 8.68
C ASN A 86 0.66 20.90 7.20
N ASP A 87 1.74 21.43 6.59
CA ASP A 87 2.11 21.13 5.20
C ASP A 87 2.40 19.64 4.95
N PHE A 88 2.84 18.91 5.99
CA PHE A 88 3.19 17.50 5.90
C PHE A 88 2.54 16.59 6.96
N LEU A 89 1.82 17.15 7.93
CA LEU A 89 1.22 16.38 9.03
C LEU A 89 0.20 15.35 8.51
N TRP A 90 -0.50 15.65 7.43
CA TRP A 90 -1.45 14.71 6.82
C TRP A 90 -0.74 13.46 6.30
N GLN A 91 0.45 13.59 5.70
CA GLN A 91 1.26 12.48 5.18
C GLN A 91 1.91 11.65 6.29
N TYR A 92 1.91 12.12 7.52
CA TYR A 92 2.40 11.34 8.66
C TYR A 92 1.68 9.98 8.79
N LYS A 93 0.41 9.92 8.39
CA LYS A 93 -0.37 8.67 8.36
C LYS A 93 0.26 7.62 7.42
N TRP A 94 0.82 8.06 6.29
CA TRP A 94 1.52 7.19 5.35
C TRP A 94 2.85 6.70 5.93
N VAL A 95 3.58 7.59 6.58
CA VAL A 95 4.82 7.22 7.30
C VAL A 95 4.56 6.13 8.31
N LEU A 96 3.50 6.26 9.11
CA LEU A 96 3.09 5.21 10.05
C LEU A 96 2.77 3.90 9.34
N GLY A 97 2.06 3.96 8.21
CA GLY A 97 1.80 2.78 7.38
C GLY A 97 3.09 2.08 6.96
N GLU A 98 4.07 2.83 6.46
CA GLU A 98 5.35 2.28 6.02
C GLU A 98 6.19 1.69 7.17
N LEU A 99 6.14 2.27 8.36
CA LEU A 99 6.80 1.69 9.53
C LEU A 99 6.19 0.34 9.92
N TYR A 100 4.86 0.21 9.86
CA TYR A 100 4.18 -1.08 10.06
C TYR A 100 4.50 -2.09 8.95
N ASN A 101 4.63 -1.63 7.71
CA ASN A 101 4.97 -2.46 6.56
C ASN A 101 6.39 -3.05 6.65
N ASN A 102 7.31 -2.43 7.38
CA ASN A 102 8.69 -2.87 7.48
C ASN A 102 8.92 -3.75 8.72
N PRO A 103 9.19 -5.07 8.58
CA PRO A 103 9.42 -5.96 9.72
C PRO A 103 10.72 -5.69 10.48
N ASP A 104 11.66 -4.91 9.93
CA ASP A 104 12.90 -4.53 10.60
C ASP A 104 12.72 -3.36 11.58
N VAL A 105 11.61 -2.64 11.49
CA VAL A 105 11.25 -1.58 12.45
C VAL A 105 10.59 -2.21 13.67
N SER A 106 11.17 -2.01 14.86
CA SER A 106 10.66 -2.58 16.09
C SER A 106 9.31 -1.98 16.50
N MET A 107 8.47 -2.76 17.19
CA MET A 107 7.19 -2.26 17.72
C MET A 107 7.38 -1.11 18.72
N GLU A 108 8.52 -1.03 19.41
CA GLU A 108 8.85 0.10 20.29
C GLU A 108 9.05 1.40 19.48
N GLN A 109 9.81 1.33 18.39
CA GLN A 109 9.99 2.47 17.48
C GLN A 109 8.65 2.92 16.88
N ILE A 110 7.83 1.99 16.41
CA ILE A 110 6.49 2.28 15.87
C ILE A 110 5.62 3.00 16.91
N ARG A 111 5.59 2.51 18.16
CA ARG A 111 4.82 3.13 19.24
C ARG A 111 5.31 4.55 19.57
N ASN A 112 6.62 4.78 19.58
CA ASN A 112 7.18 6.11 19.80
C ASN A 112 6.74 7.10 18.71
N VAL A 113 6.76 6.67 17.45
CA VAL A 113 6.28 7.50 16.32
C VAL A 113 4.77 7.71 16.38
N MET A 114 4.00 6.71 16.83
CA MET A 114 2.55 6.83 17.06
C MET A 114 2.22 7.86 18.13
N GLU A 115 2.96 7.87 19.26
CA GLU A 115 2.74 8.86 20.33
C GLU A 115 3.18 10.28 19.90
N ASP A 116 4.24 10.40 19.08
CA ASP A 116 4.60 11.68 18.48
C ASP A 116 3.51 12.20 17.55
N PHE A 117 2.97 11.34 16.66
CA PHE A 117 1.86 11.71 15.79
C PHE A 117 0.63 12.18 16.57
N LYS A 118 0.24 11.44 17.63
CA LYS A 118 -0.85 11.82 18.52
C LYS A 118 -0.60 13.22 19.13
N SER A 119 0.59 13.45 19.68
CA SER A 119 0.96 14.71 20.31
C SER A 119 0.90 15.88 19.32
N ARG A 120 1.28 15.66 18.06
CA ARG A 120 1.20 16.65 16.99
C ARG A 120 -0.25 16.98 16.62
N LEU A 121 -1.13 15.97 16.53
CA LEU A 121 -2.56 16.20 16.33
C LEU A 121 -3.16 17.05 17.48
N GLU A 122 -2.89 16.70 18.73
CA GLU A 122 -3.42 17.38 19.90
C GLU A 122 -2.94 18.85 19.98
N ARG A 123 -1.64 19.12 19.75
CA ARG A 123 -1.10 20.49 19.84
C ARG A 123 -1.58 21.40 18.71
N ASN A 124 -1.93 20.83 17.54
CA ASN A 124 -2.50 21.56 16.42
C ASN A 124 -4.04 21.63 16.47
N GLY A 125 -4.67 21.06 17.51
CA GLY A 125 -6.12 21.11 17.71
C GLY A 125 -6.92 20.17 16.81
N PHE A 126 -6.28 19.17 16.22
CA PHE A 126 -6.93 18.17 15.38
C PHE A 126 -7.53 17.02 16.16
N SER A 127 -8.47 16.35 15.54
CA SER A 127 -9.09 15.12 16.04
C SER A 127 -8.09 13.98 16.13
N LEU A 128 -8.32 13.06 17.07
CA LEU A 128 -7.58 11.80 17.15
C LEU A 128 -8.17 10.69 16.27
N GLN A 129 -9.11 11.00 15.36
CA GLN A 129 -9.68 10.03 14.43
C GLN A 129 -8.60 9.26 13.64
N PRO A 130 -7.59 9.90 12.99
CA PRO A 130 -6.57 9.17 12.25
C PRO A 130 -5.64 8.33 13.15
N TYR A 131 -5.41 8.74 14.39
CA TYR A 131 -4.68 7.95 15.38
C TYR A 131 -5.45 6.67 15.76
N TYR A 132 -6.75 6.77 16.02
CA TYR A 132 -7.59 5.61 16.32
C TYR A 132 -7.75 4.69 15.11
N ASP A 133 -7.85 5.25 13.90
CA ASP A 133 -7.93 4.47 12.67
C ASP A 133 -6.65 3.62 12.47
N ARG A 134 -5.47 4.19 12.74
CA ARG A 134 -4.22 3.44 12.67
C ARG A 134 -4.14 2.31 13.70
N LEU A 135 -4.59 2.54 14.94
CA LEU A 135 -4.65 1.49 15.96
C LEU A 135 -5.70 0.42 15.65
N PHE A 136 -6.79 0.80 15.00
CA PHE A 136 -7.80 -0.14 14.49
C PHE A 136 -7.20 -1.08 13.44
N ASP A 137 -6.50 -0.54 12.44
CA ASP A 137 -5.84 -1.32 11.41
C ASP A 137 -4.78 -2.27 11.99
N GLU A 138 -3.91 -1.77 12.88
CA GLU A 138 -2.88 -2.58 13.52
C GLU A 138 -3.50 -3.78 14.26
N ASN A 139 -4.49 -3.53 15.09
CA ASN A 139 -5.12 -4.60 15.88
C ASN A 139 -5.91 -5.57 15.00
N THR A 140 -6.48 -5.12 13.89
CA THR A 140 -7.10 -5.99 12.87
C THR A 140 -6.06 -6.92 12.25
N LEU A 141 -4.92 -6.37 11.83
CA LEU A 141 -3.82 -7.12 11.22
C LEU A 141 -3.23 -8.17 12.17
N LEU A 142 -3.11 -7.81 13.46
CA LEU A 142 -2.57 -8.69 14.50
C LEU A 142 -3.59 -9.68 15.06
N GLY A 143 -4.84 -9.68 14.59
CA GLY A 143 -5.91 -10.54 15.07
C GLY A 143 -6.42 -10.21 16.49
N ASN A 144 -6.11 -9.02 17.00
CA ASN A 144 -6.57 -8.52 18.30
C ASN A 144 -7.97 -7.88 18.16
N PHE A 145 -8.95 -8.67 17.74
CA PHE A 145 -10.23 -8.16 17.26
C PHE A 145 -11.05 -7.38 18.30
N ASP A 146 -10.92 -7.71 19.58
CA ASP A 146 -11.60 -6.96 20.67
C ASP A 146 -11.01 -5.54 20.81
N GLU A 147 -9.68 -5.41 20.76
CA GLU A 147 -9.02 -4.09 20.76
C GLU A 147 -9.30 -3.35 19.45
N ALA A 148 -9.27 -4.02 18.29
CA ALA A 148 -9.67 -3.43 17.02
C ALA A 148 -11.07 -2.82 17.11
N LYS A 149 -12.06 -3.56 17.65
CA LYS A 149 -13.43 -3.06 17.82
C LYS A 149 -13.50 -1.82 18.72
N LYS A 150 -12.74 -1.79 19.78
CA LYS A 150 -12.65 -0.62 20.68
C LYS A 150 -12.12 0.62 19.93
N TYR A 151 -11.05 0.46 19.14
CA TYR A 151 -10.52 1.58 18.35
C TYR A 151 -11.43 1.98 17.20
N LEU A 152 -12.16 1.05 16.58
CA LEU A 152 -13.21 1.35 15.63
C LEU A 152 -14.28 2.25 16.25
N ASP A 153 -14.72 1.94 17.48
CA ASP A 153 -15.73 2.74 18.19
C ASP A 153 -15.20 4.14 18.57
N LEU A 154 -13.93 4.22 19.01
CA LEU A 154 -13.28 5.50 19.29
C LEU A 154 -13.14 6.35 18.01
N ARG A 155 -12.71 5.76 16.90
CA ARG A 155 -12.62 6.40 15.58
C ARG A 155 -13.97 6.97 15.14
N ASN A 156 -15.03 6.16 15.23
CA ASN A 156 -16.37 6.55 14.75
C ASN A 156 -17.05 7.61 15.63
N ASN A 157 -16.61 7.77 16.87
CA ASN A 157 -17.09 8.80 17.80
C ASN A 157 -16.20 10.05 17.84
N ALA A 158 -15.01 10.02 17.24
CA ALA A 158 -14.14 11.17 17.14
C ALA A 158 -14.69 12.20 16.14
N PRO A 159 -14.48 13.51 16.37
CA PRO A 159 -14.86 14.53 15.40
C PRO A 159 -14.15 14.30 14.05
N ASP A 160 -14.86 14.62 12.98
CA ASP A 160 -14.29 14.62 11.63
C ASP A 160 -13.61 15.98 11.38
N ASP A 161 -12.41 15.94 10.78
CA ASP A 161 -11.67 17.14 10.39
C ASP A 161 -10.73 16.86 9.20
N ASP A 162 -9.95 17.85 8.80
CA ASP A 162 -9.06 17.79 7.63
C ASP A 162 -7.93 16.74 7.78
N MET A 163 -7.64 16.27 9.00
CA MET A 163 -6.65 15.21 9.23
C MET A 163 -7.24 13.80 9.15
N GLY A 164 -8.57 13.67 9.09
CA GLY A 164 -9.26 12.39 8.94
C GLY A 164 -8.93 11.67 7.63
N ASN A 165 -9.12 10.35 7.61
CA ASN A 165 -9.12 9.59 6.37
C ASN A 165 -10.43 9.81 5.62
N CYS A 166 -10.41 9.73 4.28
CA CYS A 166 -11.62 9.89 3.50
C CYS A 166 -12.65 8.78 3.81
N PRO A 167 -13.94 9.05 3.64
CA PRO A 167 -15.00 8.06 3.95
C PRO A 167 -14.81 6.72 3.26
N SER A 168 -14.23 6.71 2.06
CA SER A 168 -13.96 5.47 1.31
C SER A 168 -12.90 4.61 1.98
N CYS A 169 -11.79 5.24 2.44
CA CYS A 169 -10.71 4.52 3.13
C CYS A 169 -11.16 4.02 4.50
N LEU A 170 -11.96 4.81 5.24
CA LEU A 170 -12.54 4.37 6.51
C LEU A 170 -13.46 3.15 6.34
N LEU A 171 -14.24 3.13 5.25
CA LEU A 171 -15.11 2.02 4.92
C LEU A 171 -14.32 0.79 4.47
N ASP A 172 -13.26 0.97 3.70
CA ASP A 172 -12.37 -0.11 3.26
C ASP A 172 -11.75 -0.84 4.46
N ASN A 173 -11.18 -0.10 5.41
CA ASN A 173 -10.61 -0.66 6.64
C ASN A 173 -11.67 -1.41 7.47
N GLU A 174 -12.91 -0.91 7.52
CA GLU A 174 -14.03 -1.57 8.20
C GLU A 174 -14.43 -2.88 7.51
N ILE A 175 -14.39 -2.92 6.18
CA ILE A 175 -14.67 -4.13 5.40
C ILE A 175 -13.57 -5.17 5.61
N ASP A 176 -12.29 -4.78 5.59
CA ASP A 176 -11.18 -5.68 5.86
C ASP A 176 -11.27 -6.29 7.27
N TYR A 177 -11.66 -5.50 8.28
CA TYR A 177 -11.96 -6.02 9.62
C TYR A 177 -13.12 -7.03 9.62
N LEU A 178 -14.23 -6.75 8.94
CA LEU A 178 -15.37 -7.67 8.85
C LEU A 178 -14.97 -8.99 8.19
N LEU A 179 -14.16 -8.93 7.13
CA LEU A 179 -13.61 -10.11 6.46
C LEU A 179 -12.70 -10.91 7.41
N ALA A 180 -11.83 -10.23 8.16
CA ALA A 180 -10.89 -10.86 9.10
C ALA A 180 -11.60 -11.58 10.26
N ILE A 181 -12.75 -11.06 10.74
CA ILE A 181 -13.56 -11.71 11.80
C ILE A 181 -14.59 -12.70 11.26
N GLY A 182 -14.54 -13.03 9.94
CA GLY A 182 -15.41 -14.02 9.31
C GLY A 182 -16.86 -13.54 9.02
N LYS A 183 -17.11 -12.24 9.06
CA LYS A 183 -18.44 -11.65 8.78
C LYS A 183 -18.59 -11.27 7.30
N PHE A 184 -18.40 -12.24 6.42
CA PHE A 184 -18.38 -12.03 4.97
C PHE A 184 -19.68 -11.39 4.42
N ASP A 185 -20.87 -11.88 4.87
CA ASP A 185 -22.14 -11.35 4.36
C ASP A 185 -22.39 -9.89 4.84
N GLU A 186 -21.90 -9.54 6.03
CA GLU A 186 -21.92 -8.16 6.54
C GLU A 186 -20.99 -7.26 5.70
N ALA A 187 -19.79 -7.73 5.36
CA ALA A 187 -18.88 -7.03 4.46
C ALA A 187 -19.49 -6.79 3.07
N CYS A 188 -20.16 -7.81 2.49
CA CYS A 188 -20.88 -7.70 1.22
C CYS A 188 -22.06 -6.71 1.27
N THR A 189 -22.67 -6.51 2.43
CA THR A 189 -23.72 -5.51 2.62
C THR A 189 -23.11 -4.12 2.79
N ARG A 190 -22.02 -4.03 3.56
CA ARG A 190 -21.37 -2.77 3.92
C ARG A 190 -20.70 -2.08 2.73
N VAL A 191 -20.28 -2.83 1.70
CA VAL A 191 -19.63 -2.31 0.49
C VAL A 191 -20.56 -1.54 -0.45
N GLN A 192 -21.87 -1.56 -0.23
CA GLN A 192 -22.86 -0.99 -1.15
C GLN A 192 -22.61 0.47 -1.55
N PRO A 193 -22.18 1.40 -0.66
CA PRO A 193 -21.88 2.78 -1.04
C PRO A 193 -20.77 2.89 -2.09
N LEU A 194 -19.81 1.95 -2.14
CA LEU A 194 -18.78 1.89 -3.16
C LEU A 194 -19.34 1.38 -4.49
N ILE A 195 -20.20 0.36 -4.46
CA ILE A 195 -20.89 -0.17 -5.65
C ILE A 195 -21.77 0.89 -6.30
N ASP A 196 -22.51 1.64 -5.47
CA ASP A 196 -23.39 2.73 -5.92
C ASP A 196 -22.63 4.00 -6.32
N LYS A 197 -21.27 3.98 -6.23
CA LYS A 197 -20.38 5.10 -6.55
C LYS A 197 -20.69 6.39 -5.78
N LEU A 198 -21.23 6.26 -4.55
CA LEU A 198 -21.53 7.40 -3.68
C LEU A 198 -20.26 7.98 -3.05
N ILE A 199 -19.26 7.14 -2.83
CA ILE A 199 -17.95 7.50 -2.31
C ILE A 199 -16.87 6.74 -3.09
N SER A 200 -15.70 7.36 -3.27
CA SER A 200 -14.52 6.75 -3.90
C SER A 200 -13.25 7.49 -3.48
N CYS A 201 -12.11 6.86 -3.72
CA CYS A 201 -10.78 7.42 -3.52
C CYS A 201 -9.85 6.85 -4.61
N SER A 202 -8.57 7.21 -4.64
CA SER A 202 -7.62 6.74 -5.66
C SER A 202 -7.56 5.22 -5.78
N HIS A 203 -7.50 4.50 -4.65
CA HIS A 203 -7.36 3.03 -4.62
C HIS A 203 -8.65 2.30 -4.18
N VAL A 204 -9.62 3.03 -3.65
CA VAL A 204 -10.92 2.51 -3.24
C VAL A 204 -11.97 2.96 -4.26
N PRO A 205 -12.68 2.06 -4.93
CA PRO A 205 -13.08 0.72 -4.45
C PRO A 205 -12.21 -0.48 -4.93
N ALA A 206 -11.22 -0.27 -5.79
CA ALA A 206 -10.46 -1.39 -6.39
C ALA A 206 -9.89 -2.35 -5.33
N ARG A 207 -9.21 -1.82 -4.31
CA ARG A 207 -8.64 -2.59 -3.20
C ARG A 207 -9.69 -3.38 -2.44
N THR A 208 -10.80 -2.75 -2.10
CA THR A 208 -11.92 -3.37 -1.38
C THR A 208 -12.52 -4.54 -2.18
N TYR A 209 -12.74 -4.35 -3.48
CA TYR A 209 -13.30 -5.40 -4.33
C TYR A 209 -12.37 -6.59 -4.44
N CYS A 210 -11.05 -6.36 -4.58
CA CYS A 210 -10.04 -7.42 -4.55
C CYS A 210 -10.03 -8.19 -3.23
N SER A 211 -10.19 -7.52 -2.09
CA SER A 211 -10.27 -8.17 -0.78
C SER A 211 -11.53 -9.05 -0.67
N ILE A 212 -12.71 -8.53 -1.00
CA ILE A 212 -13.96 -9.32 -0.93
C ILE A 212 -13.90 -10.52 -1.89
N MET A 213 -13.45 -10.32 -3.14
CA MET A 213 -13.24 -11.38 -4.12
C MET A 213 -12.36 -12.52 -3.56
N TYR A 214 -11.21 -12.15 -3.00
CA TYR A 214 -10.25 -13.11 -2.46
C TYR A 214 -10.81 -13.92 -1.28
N TYR A 215 -11.56 -13.27 -0.38
CA TYR A 215 -12.24 -13.97 0.72
C TYR A 215 -13.42 -14.82 0.21
N ALA A 216 -14.13 -14.37 -0.82
CA ALA A 216 -15.18 -15.19 -1.47
C ALA A 216 -14.61 -16.50 -2.04
N ASP A 217 -13.46 -16.44 -2.70
CA ASP A 217 -12.75 -17.64 -3.19
C ASP A 217 -12.39 -18.60 -2.05
N LYS A 218 -11.85 -18.09 -0.96
CA LYS A 218 -11.49 -18.90 0.22
C LYS A 218 -12.70 -19.56 0.88
N LEU A 219 -13.85 -18.92 0.81
CA LEU A 219 -15.11 -19.44 1.36
C LEU A 219 -15.91 -20.29 0.36
N GLY A 220 -15.42 -20.46 -0.88
CA GLY A 220 -16.12 -21.19 -1.95
C GLY A 220 -17.36 -20.47 -2.48
N ARG A 221 -17.50 -19.16 -2.26
CA ARG A 221 -18.61 -18.30 -2.68
C ARG A 221 -18.41 -17.84 -4.12
N LYS A 222 -18.54 -18.76 -5.07
CA LYS A 222 -18.17 -18.56 -6.48
C LYS A 222 -18.89 -17.39 -7.16
N GLU A 223 -20.19 -17.22 -6.92
CA GLU A 223 -20.97 -16.15 -7.54
C GLU A 223 -20.49 -14.77 -7.08
N GLU A 224 -20.22 -14.62 -5.78
CA GLU A 224 -19.67 -13.39 -5.23
C GLU A 224 -18.24 -13.15 -5.70
N ALA A 225 -17.41 -14.19 -5.79
CA ALA A 225 -16.04 -14.06 -6.28
C ALA A 225 -16.00 -13.50 -7.71
N VAL A 226 -16.79 -14.06 -8.62
CA VAL A 226 -16.90 -13.59 -10.01
C VAL A 226 -17.44 -12.14 -10.05
N ARG A 227 -18.51 -11.86 -9.32
CA ARG A 227 -19.09 -10.52 -9.31
C ARG A 227 -18.11 -9.46 -8.82
N PHE A 228 -17.37 -9.74 -7.74
CA PHE A 228 -16.39 -8.79 -7.21
C PHE A 228 -15.11 -8.74 -8.05
N PHE A 229 -14.78 -9.80 -8.78
CA PHE A 229 -13.73 -9.75 -9.80
C PHE A 229 -14.08 -8.76 -10.91
N ASP A 230 -15.30 -8.82 -11.45
CA ASP A 230 -15.75 -7.89 -12.49
C ASP A 230 -15.66 -6.42 -12.02
N TYR A 231 -16.07 -6.15 -10.77
CA TYR A 231 -15.93 -4.82 -10.19
C TYR A 231 -14.46 -4.41 -9.99
N ALA A 232 -13.63 -5.32 -9.50
CA ALA A 232 -12.21 -5.09 -9.29
C ALA A 232 -11.48 -4.82 -10.61
N GLU A 233 -11.73 -5.62 -11.64
CA GLU A 233 -11.12 -5.47 -12.96
C GLU A 233 -11.43 -4.11 -13.58
N GLU A 234 -12.70 -3.68 -13.52
CA GLU A 234 -13.08 -2.37 -14.03
C GLU A 234 -12.41 -1.22 -13.27
N ALA A 235 -12.36 -1.32 -11.93
CA ALA A 235 -11.75 -0.31 -11.08
C ALA A 235 -10.22 -0.27 -11.18
N MET A 236 -9.57 -1.41 -11.53
CA MET A 236 -8.13 -1.52 -11.67
C MET A 236 -7.58 -1.00 -13.01
N LYS A 237 -8.40 -0.79 -14.03
CA LYS A 237 -7.93 -0.41 -15.38
C LYS A 237 -7.01 0.80 -15.36
N GLN A 238 -7.48 1.93 -14.82
CA GLN A 238 -6.70 3.15 -14.78
C GLN A 238 -5.45 3.02 -13.90
N ILE A 239 -5.55 2.31 -12.77
CA ILE A 239 -4.45 2.04 -11.83
C ILE A 239 -3.31 1.30 -12.54
N ILE A 240 -3.65 0.30 -13.37
CA ILE A 240 -2.67 -0.47 -14.15
C ILE A 240 -2.07 0.39 -15.27
N GLU A 241 -2.89 1.17 -15.98
CA GLU A 241 -2.43 2.09 -17.03
C GLU A 241 -1.47 3.16 -16.46
N ASP A 242 -1.74 3.68 -15.27
CA ASP A 242 -0.91 4.66 -14.57
C ASP A 242 0.35 4.03 -13.93
N ASN A 243 0.49 2.70 -13.97
CA ASN A 243 1.55 1.95 -13.32
C ASN A 243 1.67 2.25 -11.82
N ASP A 244 0.54 2.20 -11.11
CA ASP A 244 0.50 2.44 -9.66
C ASP A 244 0.94 1.17 -8.90
N GLU A 245 2.23 1.11 -8.60
CA GLU A 245 2.90 -0.05 -8.01
C GLU A 245 2.39 -0.38 -6.58
N SER A 246 1.77 0.60 -5.90
CA SER A 246 1.23 0.40 -4.54
C SER A 246 0.08 -0.60 -4.49
N MET A 247 -0.54 -0.90 -5.64
CA MET A 247 -1.65 -1.85 -5.76
C MET A 247 -1.19 -3.30 -6.06
N CYS A 248 0.09 -3.57 -5.95
CA CYS A 248 0.73 -4.87 -6.19
C CYS A 248 -0.03 -6.03 -5.50
N SER A 249 -0.32 -5.94 -4.20
CA SER A 249 -1.02 -7.00 -3.47
C SER A 249 -2.44 -7.24 -3.96
N SER A 250 -3.14 -6.20 -4.41
CA SER A 250 -4.48 -6.32 -5.00
C SER A 250 -4.44 -7.08 -6.32
N VAL A 251 -3.44 -6.80 -7.18
CA VAL A 251 -3.25 -7.57 -8.42
C VAL A 251 -2.87 -9.03 -8.11
N GLY A 252 -2.06 -9.29 -7.09
CA GLY A 252 -1.77 -10.66 -6.62
C GLY A 252 -3.04 -11.45 -6.25
N LYS A 253 -4.01 -10.80 -5.61
CA LYS A 253 -5.33 -11.41 -5.30
C LYS A 253 -6.12 -11.72 -6.58
N MET A 254 -6.05 -10.85 -7.61
CA MET A 254 -6.68 -11.10 -8.92
C MET A 254 -6.03 -12.28 -9.64
N VAL A 255 -4.70 -12.40 -9.60
CA VAL A 255 -3.96 -13.58 -10.12
C VAL A 255 -4.45 -14.85 -9.43
N CYS A 256 -4.57 -14.86 -8.11
CA CYS A 256 -5.08 -15.98 -7.33
C CYS A 256 -6.49 -16.42 -7.78
N HIS A 257 -7.40 -15.45 -7.97
CA HIS A 257 -8.75 -15.69 -8.44
C HIS A 257 -8.76 -16.33 -9.83
N LEU A 258 -8.07 -15.72 -10.80
CA LEU A 258 -8.03 -16.15 -12.20
C LEU A 258 -7.50 -17.57 -12.36
N PHE A 259 -6.43 -17.92 -11.63
CA PHE A 259 -5.91 -19.29 -11.63
C PHE A 259 -6.96 -20.27 -11.06
N GLY A 260 -7.70 -19.88 -10.03
CA GLY A 260 -8.78 -20.68 -9.46
C GLY A 260 -10.02 -20.81 -10.35
N ALA A 261 -10.28 -19.80 -11.16
CA ALA A 261 -11.38 -19.78 -12.14
C ALA A 261 -11.06 -20.54 -13.44
N GLY A 262 -9.80 -20.94 -13.65
CA GLY A 262 -9.33 -21.60 -14.87
C GLY A 262 -8.99 -20.62 -16.01
N GLU A 263 -8.94 -19.33 -15.73
CA GLU A 263 -8.54 -18.29 -16.68
C GLU A 263 -7.02 -18.08 -16.65
N GLU A 264 -6.26 -19.18 -16.87
CA GLU A 264 -4.82 -19.23 -16.65
C GLU A 264 -4.06 -18.15 -17.42
N GLN A 265 -4.36 -17.95 -18.73
CA GLN A 265 -3.64 -16.98 -19.55
C GLN A 265 -3.79 -15.56 -18.99
N LYS A 266 -5.01 -15.15 -18.67
CA LYS A 266 -5.29 -13.84 -18.09
C LYS A 266 -4.61 -13.67 -16.72
N GLY A 267 -4.56 -14.73 -15.92
CA GLY A 267 -3.83 -14.76 -14.65
C GLY A 267 -2.34 -14.54 -14.85
N TRP A 268 -1.74 -15.15 -15.88
CA TRP A 268 -0.33 -14.94 -16.21
C TRP A 268 -0.04 -13.54 -16.73
N ASP A 269 -0.95 -12.94 -17.52
CA ASP A 269 -0.80 -11.57 -18.01
C ASP A 269 -0.76 -10.56 -16.82
N TYR A 270 -1.62 -10.73 -15.81
CA TYR A 270 -1.58 -9.95 -14.58
C TYR A 270 -0.32 -10.22 -13.73
N PHE A 271 0.13 -11.47 -13.69
CA PHE A 271 1.35 -11.84 -12.98
C PHE A 271 2.58 -11.16 -13.61
N GLU A 272 2.76 -11.20 -14.94
CA GLU A 272 3.86 -10.52 -15.63
C GLU A 272 3.83 -9.01 -15.41
N THR A 273 2.64 -8.40 -15.45
CA THR A 273 2.45 -6.97 -15.19
C THR A 273 2.86 -6.59 -13.77
N SER A 274 2.48 -7.39 -12.77
CA SER A 274 2.66 -7.03 -11.35
C SER A 274 3.96 -7.54 -10.73
N LEU A 275 4.66 -8.48 -11.35
CA LEU A 275 5.92 -9.00 -10.80
C LEU A 275 7.02 -7.91 -10.68
N PRO A 276 7.18 -6.96 -11.61
CA PRO A 276 8.08 -5.81 -11.40
C PRO A 276 7.70 -4.99 -10.16
N TRP A 277 6.42 -4.78 -9.89
CA TRP A 277 5.94 -4.06 -8.72
C TRP A 277 6.27 -4.78 -7.41
N TYR A 278 6.17 -6.13 -7.42
CA TYR A 278 6.57 -6.96 -6.30
C TYR A 278 8.05 -6.75 -5.92
N PHE A 279 8.96 -6.63 -6.89
CA PHE A 279 10.39 -6.39 -6.60
C PHE A 279 10.68 -4.98 -6.07
N GLU A 280 9.84 -4.01 -6.40
CA GLU A 280 9.94 -2.66 -5.86
C GLU A 280 9.24 -2.53 -4.49
N SER A 281 8.35 -3.47 -4.14
CA SER A 281 7.61 -3.48 -2.87
C SER A 281 8.46 -4.01 -1.72
N ASN A 282 8.00 -3.79 -0.50
CA ASN A 282 8.61 -4.30 0.70
C ASN A 282 7.58 -4.76 1.74
N GLY A 283 8.04 -5.47 2.74
CA GLY A 283 7.32 -5.80 3.94
C GLY A 283 5.93 -6.41 3.71
N GLN A 284 4.90 -5.78 4.27
CA GLN A 284 3.54 -6.32 4.26
C GLN A 284 2.96 -6.41 2.84
N LEU A 285 3.19 -5.41 2.00
CA LEU A 285 2.71 -5.41 0.63
C LEU A 285 3.26 -6.60 -0.15
N GLN A 286 4.57 -6.85 0.03
CA GLN A 286 5.27 -7.99 -0.55
C GLN A 286 4.73 -9.32 0.00
N PHE A 287 4.47 -9.41 1.31
CA PHE A 287 3.89 -10.59 1.94
C PHE A 287 2.51 -10.92 1.38
N GLU A 288 1.61 -9.94 1.30
CA GLU A 288 0.25 -10.13 0.78
C GLU A 288 0.26 -10.61 -0.68
N TYR A 289 1.11 -10.00 -1.53
CA TYR A 289 1.28 -10.44 -2.92
C TYR A 289 1.78 -11.88 -2.99
N THR A 290 2.84 -12.17 -2.24
CA THR A 290 3.51 -13.48 -2.23
C THR A 290 2.55 -14.60 -1.83
N VAL A 291 1.76 -14.39 -0.77
CA VAL A 291 0.75 -15.35 -0.30
C VAL A 291 -0.32 -15.59 -1.37
N ALA A 292 -0.87 -14.52 -1.93
CA ALA A 292 -1.94 -14.63 -2.92
C ALA A 292 -1.46 -15.34 -4.20
N VAL A 293 -0.28 -14.99 -4.72
CA VAL A 293 0.30 -15.65 -5.89
C VAL A 293 0.61 -17.11 -5.60
N TRP A 294 1.22 -17.43 -4.46
CA TRP A 294 1.49 -18.81 -4.07
C TRP A 294 0.20 -19.65 -4.00
N GLU A 295 -0.84 -19.16 -3.34
CA GLU A 295 -2.15 -19.84 -3.27
C GLU A 295 -2.77 -20.03 -4.66
N GLY A 296 -2.63 -19.04 -5.54
CA GLY A 296 -3.06 -19.15 -6.93
C GLY A 296 -2.32 -20.24 -7.69
N LEU A 297 -0.99 -20.26 -7.59
CA LEU A 297 -0.14 -21.26 -8.24
C LEU A 297 -0.46 -22.70 -7.78
N LEU A 298 -0.92 -22.90 -6.54
CA LEU A 298 -1.35 -24.22 -6.06
C LEU A 298 -2.58 -24.77 -6.79
N LYS A 299 -3.39 -23.92 -7.41
CA LYS A 299 -4.61 -24.28 -8.14
C LYS A 299 -4.34 -24.75 -9.58
N LEU A 300 -3.13 -24.49 -10.12
CA LEU A 300 -2.76 -24.86 -11.48
C LEU A 300 -2.35 -26.33 -11.60
N SER A 301 -2.69 -26.94 -12.74
CA SER A 301 -2.19 -28.25 -13.14
C SER A 301 -1.10 -28.19 -14.22
N THR A 302 -0.91 -27.02 -14.80
CA THR A 302 0.11 -26.73 -15.82
C THR A 302 1.51 -26.95 -15.26
N GLU A 303 2.37 -27.68 -15.98
CA GLU A 303 3.74 -28.00 -15.52
C GLU A 303 4.74 -26.91 -15.89
N THR A 304 4.60 -26.34 -17.09
CA THR A 304 5.52 -25.32 -17.63
C THR A 304 4.75 -24.21 -18.32
N ILE A 305 5.32 -23.00 -18.26
CA ILE A 305 4.75 -21.79 -18.85
C ILE A 305 5.84 -20.94 -19.51
N ASN A 306 5.51 -20.24 -20.57
CA ASN A 306 6.38 -19.23 -21.19
C ASN A 306 6.00 -17.85 -20.67
N LEU A 307 6.95 -17.14 -20.05
CA LEU A 307 6.75 -15.83 -19.46
C LEU A 307 7.94 -14.90 -19.76
N GLU A 308 7.68 -13.62 -19.94
CA GLU A 308 8.72 -12.58 -20.06
C GLU A 308 8.97 -11.94 -18.69
N LEU A 309 9.78 -12.58 -17.86
CA LEU A 309 10.04 -12.14 -16.51
C LEU A 309 11.25 -11.22 -16.40
N PRO A 310 11.28 -10.29 -15.41
CA PRO A 310 12.39 -9.37 -15.20
C PRO A 310 13.73 -10.08 -14.94
N THR A 311 14.81 -9.52 -15.46
CA THR A 311 16.17 -10.11 -15.35
C THR A 311 16.71 -10.16 -13.92
N ASN A 312 16.14 -9.38 -13.00
CA ASN A 312 16.47 -9.40 -11.58
C ASN A 312 15.67 -10.46 -10.78
N PHE A 313 14.77 -11.19 -11.45
CA PHE A 313 14.07 -12.30 -10.80
C PHE A 313 15.03 -13.45 -10.51
N ALA A 314 15.01 -14.01 -9.30
CA ALA A 314 15.91 -15.09 -8.90
C ALA A 314 15.83 -16.34 -9.77
N LEU A 315 14.66 -16.60 -10.38
CA LEU A 315 14.42 -17.72 -11.30
C LEU A 315 14.51 -17.30 -12.79
N TYR A 316 15.01 -16.07 -13.09
CA TYR A 316 15.08 -15.58 -14.46
C TYR A 316 15.76 -16.60 -15.39
N ASN A 317 15.14 -16.85 -16.54
CA ASN A 317 15.62 -17.75 -17.57
C ASN A 317 15.52 -17.08 -18.95
N LYS A 318 16.63 -17.01 -19.68
CA LYS A 318 16.71 -16.42 -21.03
C LYS A 318 15.81 -17.12 -22.07
N GLU A 319 15.48 -18.38 -21.82
CA GLU A 319 14.60 -19.19 -22.68
C GLU A 319 13.12 -18.88 -22.42
N CYS A 320 12.82 -18.05 -21.42
CA CYS A 320 11.47 -17.66 -21.00
C CYS A 320 10.54 -18.86 -20.68
N VAL A 321 11.09 -20.03 -20.33
CA VAL A 321 10.35 -21.24 -19.96
C VAL A 321 10.52 -21.51 -18.48
N TYR A 322 9.42 -21.55 -17.75
CA TYR A 322 9.43 -21.74 -16.30
C TYR A 322 8.61 -22.95 -15.89
N ARG A 323 9.14 -23.72 -14.92
CA ARG A 323 8.35 -24.77 -14.27
C ARG A 323 7.49 -24.11 -13.20
N VAL A 324 6.20 -24.41 -13.22
CA VAL A 324 5.24 -23.88 -12.24
C VAL A 324 5.61 -24.32 -10.82
N ASP A 325 6.17 -25.51 -10.64
CA ASP A 325 6.66 -25.98 -9.33
C ASP A 325 7.82 -25.15 -8.78
N ASP A 326 8.71 -24.64 -9.64
CA ASP A 326 9.80 -23.77 -9.19
C ASP A 326 9.27 -22.41 -8.73
N LEU A 327 8.25 -21.87 -9.43
CA LEU A 327 7.54 -20.65 -9.00
C LEU A 327 6.81 -20.87 -7.67
N ARG A 328 6.11 -22.00 -7.50
CA ARG A 328 5.44 -22.37 -6.23
C ARG A 328 6.42 -22.39 -5.07
N ASN A 329 7.57 -23.04 -5.25
CA ASN A 329 8.58 -23.16 -4.21
C ASN A 329 9.20 -21.81 -3.86
N TYR A 330 9.45 -20.97 -4.86
CA TYR A 330 9.95 -19.61 -4.66
C TYR A 330 9.00 -18.79 -3.81
N PHE A 331 7.73 -18.62 -4.26
CA PHE A 331 6.76 -17.80 -3.54
C PHE A 331 6.41 -18.35 -2.16
N LYS A 332 6.42 -19.69 -1.99
CA LYS A 332 6.27 -20.32 -0.67
C LYS A 332 7.40 -19.90 0.27
N SER A 333 8.65 -20.02 -0.20
CA SER A 333 9.83 -19.68 0.61
C SER A 333 9.85 -18.21 1.01
N GLU A 334 9.50 -17.31 0.08
CA GLU A 334 9.37 -15.88 0.34
C GLU A 334 8.26 -15.58 1.38
N ALA A 335 7.08 -16.22 1.24
CA ALA A 335 5.99 -16.08 2.19
C ALA A 335 6.38 -16.54 3.60
N GLU A 336 7.05 -17.69 3.73
CA GLU A 336 7.54 -18.23 5.01
C GLU A 336 8.60 -17.31 5.65
N SER A 337 9.49 -16.74 4.84
CA SER A 337 10.53 -15.80 5.30
C SER A 337 9.91 -14.52 5.85
N LEU A 338 9.02 -13.89 5.09
CA LEU A 338 8.34 -12.66 5.50
C LEU A 338 7.43 -12.88 6.71
N ALA A 339 6.66 -13.99 6.74
CA ALA A 339 5.83 -14.34 7.89
C ALA A 339 6.67 -14.48 9.16
N THR A 340 7.82 -15.15 9.07
CA THR A 340 8.73 -15.32 10.21
C THR A 340 9.29 -14.00 10.70
N ALA A 341 9.65 -13.08 9.80
CA ALA A 341 10.14 -11.76 10.15
C ALA A 341 9.07 -10.92 10.87
N PHE A 342 7.85 -10.88 10.34
CA PHE A 342 6.72 -10.18 10.97
C PHE A 342 6.34 -10.76 12.33
N ASP A 343 6.21 -12.09 12.44
CA ASP A 343 5.83 -12.74 13.69
C ASP A 343 6.89 -12.54 14.76
N LYS A 344 8.18 -12.57 14.39
CA LYS A 344 9.28 -12.24 15.31
C LYS A 344 9.18 -10.80 15.80
N ARG A 345 8.97 -9.82 14.91
CA ARG A 345 8.79 -8.41 15.28
C ARG A 345 7.60 -8.20 16.21
N ASN A 346 6.46 -8.82 15.86
CA ASN A 346 5.18 -8.62 16.55
C ASN A 346 5.04 -9.50 17.81
N ASN A 347 5.99 -10.41 18.05
CA ASN A 347 5.89 -11.44 19.09
C ASN A 347 4.57 -12.22 18.99
N SER A 348 4.24 -12.68 17.78
CA SER A 348 2.99 -13.37 17.41
C SER A 348 3.26 -14.57 16.51
N ASP A 349 2.20 -15.26 16.09
CA ASP A 349 2.21 -16.31 15.07
C ASP A 349 1.12 -16.10 14.00
N VAL A 350 0.65 -14.87 13.88
CA VAL A 350 -0.50 -14.50 13.02
C VAL A 350 -0.15 -14.66 11.54
N PHE A 351 1.04 -14.22 11.15
CA PHE A 351 1.47 -14.26 9.74
C PHE A 351 1.74 -15.71 9.30
N ILE A 352 2.43 -16.51 10.11
CA ILE A 352 2.71 -17.92 9.76
C ILE A 352 1.44 -18.78 9.75
N LYS A 353 0.42 -18.43 10.53
CA LYS A 353 -0.88 -19.11 10.51
C LYS A 353 -1.64 -18.89 9.19
N ARG A 354 -1.39 -17.80 8.50
CA ARG A 354 -2.01 -17.50 7.18
C ARG A 354 -1.48 -18.41 6.06
N LEU A 355 -0.38 -19.11 6.29
CA LEU A 355 0.23 -20.05 5.32
C LEU A 355 -0.23 -21.50 5.53
N LYS A 356 -1.12 -21.76 6.48
CA LYS A 356 -1.66 -23.09 6.82
C LYS A 356 -3.07 -23.27 6.29
#